data_d0a8f72ab52296ce464f818e1a181703
#
_entry.id   d0a8f72ab52296ce464f818e1a181703
#
_cell.length_a   1.000
_cell.length_b   1.000
_cell.length_c   1.000
_cell.angle_alpha   90.00
_cell.angle_beta   90.00
_cell.angle_gamma   90.00
#
_symmetry.space_group_name_H-M   'P 1'
#
loop_
_entity.id
_entity.type
_entity.pdbx_description
1 polymer ?
#
loop_
_entity_poly.entity_id
_entity_poly.type
_entity_poly.pdbx_seq_one_letter_code
_entity_poly.pdbx_strand_id
1 'polypeptide(L)'
;CKAIWNILSQAGLRSNVVGWFASHPAEPINGACVSNYFALPPVGQMKHWPVMAQSVHPEQLIQPLSEFRVHPMEIEGDHLDQLIPRGNEIDQTSETEQCRIDALRKNLAECGTVHAVATWLMEKEPADFTAIYYNAIDIISHYFMPFHPPRMNGVDVKPFAGANLAPRWRACLGSSS
;
A
#
# COMPACT_ATOMS: atom_id res chain seq x y z
N CYS A 1 6.73 25.52 -0.86
CA CYS A 1 6.93 25.20 0.57
C CYS A 1 7.94 24.06 0.69
N LYS A 2 8.75 24.03 1.74
CA LYS A 2 9.65 22.91 2.03
C LYS A 2 8.88 21.83 2.76
N ALA A 3 9.16 20.58 2.44
CA ALA A 3 8.67 19.46 3.21
C ALA A 3 9.37 19.38 4.58
N ILE A 4 8.74 18.69 5.53
CA ILE A 4 9.29 18.59 6.90
C ILE A 4 10.69 17.95 6.91
N TRP A 5 10.93 16.95 6.09
CA TRP A 5 12.23 16.26 5.98
C TRP A 5 13.33 17.16 5.41
N ASN A 6 12.99 18.15 4.55
CA ASN A 6 13.96 19.15 4.09
C ASN A 6 14.34 20.12 5.21
N ILE A 7 13.37 20.49 6.06
CA ILE A 7 13.62 21.36 7.23
C ILE A 7 14.51 20.63 8.23
N LEU A 8 14.21 19.34 8.51
CA LEU A 8 15.00 18.52 9.42
C LEU A 8 16.43 18.33 8.90
N SER A 9 16.60 18.06 7.60
CA SER A 9 17.93 17.93 6.98
C SER A 9 18.75 19.23 7.12
N GLN A 10 18.14 20.39 7.00
CA GLN A 10 18.80 21.68 7.21
C GLN A 10 19.20 21.90 8.68
N ALA A 11 18.47 21.28 9.61
CA ALA A 11 18.80 21.28 11.02
C ALA A 11 19.83 20.17 11.41
N GLY A 12 20.35 19.42 10.43
CA GLY A 12 21.31 18.35 10.65
C GLY A 12 20.69 17.02 11.12
N LEU A 13 19.35 16.95 11.19
CA LEU A 13 18.62 15.73 11.62
C LEU A 13 18.44 14.76 10.45
N ARG A 14 18.48 13.48 10.76
CA ARG A 14 18.26 12.41 9.79
C ARG A 14 16.77 12.09 9.65
N SER A 15 16.35 11.82 8.42
CA SER A 15 14.95 11.47 8.14
C SER A 15 14.86 10.26 7.21
N ASN A 16 13.94 9.32 7.52
CA ASN A 16 13.53 8.27 6.61
C ASN A 16 12.12 8.55 6.11
N VAL A 17 11.94 8.66 4.80
CA VAL A 17 10.66 8.95 4.15
C VAL A 17 10.33 7.80 3.21
N VAL A 18 9.20 7.13 3.40
CA VAL A 18 8.83 5.96 2.62
C VAL A 18 7.41 6.07 2.08
N GLY A 19 7.26 5.97 0.77
CA GLY A 19 5.97 5.92 0.09
C GLY A 19 5.15 7.21 0.16
N TRP A 20 5.71 8.32 0.64
CA TRP A 20 4.95 9.55 0.83
C TRP A 20 4.37 10.06 -0.47
N PHE A 21 3.10 10.48 -0.45
CA PHE A 21 2.43 10.98 -1.64
C PHE A 21 3.19 12.18 -2.24
N ALA A 22 3.36 12.16 -3.57
CA ALA A 22 4.10 13.18 -4.32
C ALA A 22 5.58 13.36 -3.91
N SER A 23 6.23 12.32 -3.37
CA SER A 23 7.67 12.32 -3.04
C SER A 23 8.58 11.90 -4.21
N HIS A 24 8.04 11.73 -5.41
CA HIS A 24 8.85 11.48 -6.61
C HIS A 24 9.11 12.78 -7.39
N PRO A 25 10.35 13.01 -7.85
CA PRO A 25 11.56 12.22 -7.60
C PRO A 25 12.02 12.29 -6.14
N ALA A 26 12.70 11.21 -5.68
CA ALA A 26 13.23 11.16 -4.32
C ALA A 26 14.25 12.28 -4.10
N GLU A 27 13.94 13.17 -3.15
CA GLU A 27 14.78 14.32 -2.87
C GLU A 27 16.05 13.93 -2.10
N PRO A 28 17.19 14.59 -2.36
CA PRO A 28 18.38 14.45 -1.54
C PRO A 28 18.15 15.06 -0.16
N ILE A 29 18.09 14.21 0.86
CA ILE A 29 17.91 14.59 2.26
C ILE A 29 19.00 13.96 3.13
N ASN A 30 19.18 14.44 4.35
CA ASN A 30 20.01 13.76 5.34
C ASN A 30 19.24 12.51 5.83
N GLY A 31 19.52 11.34 5.23
CA GLY A 31 18.84 10.08 5.49
C GLY A 31 18.37 9.39 4.20
N ALA A 32 17.21 8.75 4.23
CA ALA A 32 16.69 8.01 3.10
C ALA A 32 15.31 8.52 2.65
N CYS A 33 15.15 8.69 1.33
CA CYS A 33 13.86 8.97 0.70
C CYS A 33 13.56 7.87 -0.31
N VAL A 34 12.51 7.10 -0.06
CA VAL A 34 11.97 6.09 -0.97
C VAL A 34 10.61 6.60 -1.43
N SER A 35 10.55 7.04 -2.67
CA SER A 35 9.37 7.72 -3.20
C SER A 35 8.19 6.77 -3.39
N ASN A 36 7.00 7.35 -3.51
CA ASN A 36 5.78 6.59 -3.80
C ASN A 36 5.83 5.78 -5.10
N TYR A 37 6.73 6.11 -6.05
CA TYR A 37 6.88 5.34 -7.29
C TYR A 37 7.77 4.10 -7.15
N PHE A 38 8.50 3.94 -6.06
CA PHE A 38 9.31 2.74 -5.83
C PHE A 38 8.45 1.47 -5.68
N ALA A 39 7.33 1.58 -4.98
CA ALA A 39 6.41 0.47 -4.72
C ALA A 39 5.34 0.29 -5.79
N LEU A 40 5.24 1.19 -6.79
CA LEU A 40 4.23 1.07 -7.84
C LEU A 40 4.43 -0.21 -8.64
N PRO A 41 3.44 -1.12 -8.65
CA PRO A 41 3.55 -2.35 -9.43
C PRO A 41 3.46 -2.06 -10.93
N PRO A 42 3.98 -2.98 -11.77
CA PRO A 42 3.93 -2.84 -13.20
C PRO A 42 2.49 -2.89 -13.72
N VAL A 43 2.26 -2.26 -14.85
CA VAL A 43 1.00 -2.37 -15.56
C VAL A 43 0.96 -3.71 -16.30
N GLY A 44 -0.08 -4.52 -16.03
CA GLY A 44 -0.25 -5.83 -16.64
C GLY A 44 0.67 -6.92 -16.05
N GLN A 45 0.80 -8.04 -16.77
CA GLN A 45 1.60 -9.20 -16.33
C GLN A 45 3.07 -9.08 -16.71
N MET A 46 3.70 -7.95 -16.48
CA MET A 46 5.11 -7.76 -16.81
C MET A 46 5.99 -8.52 -15.83
N LYS A 47 6.71 -9.54 -16.33
CA LYS A 47 7.71 -10.29 -15.53
C LYS A 47 8.91 -9.42 -15.10
N HIS A 48 9.22 -8.40 -15.88
CA HIS A 48 10.31 -7.48 -15.59
C HIS A 48 9.74 -6.19 -15.00
N TRP A 49 10.11 -5.91 -13.79
CA TRP A 49 9.66 -4.75 -13.03
C TRP A 49 10.87 -3.90 -12.60
N PRO A 50 11.39 -3.06 -13.49
CA PRO A 50 12.52 -2.20 -13.17
C PRO A 50 12.15 -1.20 -12.07
N VAL A 51 13.15 -0.82 -11.29
CA VAL A 51 12.98 0.29 -10.35
C VAL A 51 12.86 1.58 -11.14
N MET A 52 11.87 2.39 -10.83
CA MET A 52 11.71 3.70 -11.44
C MET A 52 12.94 4.56 -11.15
N ALA A 53 13.47 5.21 -12.18
CA ALA A 53 14.60 6.13 -12.01
C ALA A 53 14.29 7.20 -10.96
N GLN A 54 15.27 7.59 -10.17
CA GLN A 54 15.11 8.62 -9.14
C GLN A 54 14.04 8.31 -8.06
N SER A 55 13.69 7.04 -7.86
CA SER A 55 12.70 6.66 -6.84
C SER A 55 13.30 6.45 -5.45
N VAL A 56 14.63 6.39 -5.34
CA VAL A 56 15.33 6.18 -4.05
C VAL A 56 16.51 7.14 -3.93
N HIS A 57 16.63 7.76 -2.77
CA HIS A 57 17.80 8.50 -2.35
C HIS A 57 18.24 8.00 -0.95
N PRO A 58 19.55 7.75 -0.73
CA PRO A 58 20.62 7.72 -1.73
C PRO A 58 20.56 6.48 -2.63
N GLU A 59 21.09 6.55 -3.85
CA GLU A 59 20.97 5.52 -4.87
C GLU A 59 21.52 4.15 -4.48
N GLN A 60 22.52 4.10 -3.59
CA GLN A 60 23.08 2.84 -3.08
C GLN A 60 22.05 1.96 -2.36
N LEU A 61 20.94 2.54 -1.91
CA LEU A 61 19.86 1.80 -1.26
C LEU A 61 18.94 1.09 -2.28
N ILE A 62 19.03 1.39 -3.57
CA ILE A 62 18.20 0.74 -4.60
C ILE A 62 18.37 -0.77 -4.56
N GLN A 63 19.63 -1.25 -4.56
CA GLN A 63 19.92 -2.68 -4.62
C GLN A 63 19.35 -3.45 -3.42
N PRO A 64 19.65 -3.10 -2.16
CA PRO A 64 19.10 -3.83 -1.02
C PRO A 64 17.59 -3.68 -0.87
N LEU A 65 17.02 -2.54 -1.24
CA LEU A 65 15.59 -2.33 -1.10
C LEU A 65 14.76 -2.99 -2.20
N SER A 66 15.34 -3.24 -3.37
CA SER A 66 14.64 -3.88 -4.49
C SER A 66 14.15 -5.30 -4.18
N GLU A 67 14.82 -6.00 -3.27
CA GLU A 67 14.46 -7.35 -2.85
C GLU A 67 13.17 -7.40 -2.03
N PHE A 68 12.72 -6.26 -1.47
CA PHE A 68 11.49 -6.16 -0.70
C PHE A 68 10.26 -5.81 -1.53
N ARG A 69 10.43 -5.65 -2.85
CA ARG A 69 9.31 -5.30 -3.73
C ARG A 69 8.43 -6.52 -3.97
N VAL A 70 7.19 -6.44 -3.53
CA VAL A 70 6.17 -7.47 -3.66
C VAL A 70 5.40 -7.27 -4.97
N HIS A 71 5.37 -8.28 -5.82
CA HIS A 71 4.58 -8.23 -7.04
C HIS A 71 3.10 -8.57 -6.75
N PRO A 72 2.10 -7.91 -7.36
CA PRO A 72 0.68 -8.21 -7.13
C PRO A 72 0.30 -9.67 -7.35
N MET A 73 0.99 -10.37 -8.26
CA MET A 73 0.77 -11.80 -8.52
C MET A 73 1.29 -12.72 -7.39
N GLU A 74 2.07 -12.21 -6.47
CA GLU A 74 2.50 -12.93 -5.26
C GLU A 74 1.44 -12.89 -4.14
N ILE A 75 0.42 -12.03 -4.29
CA ILE A 75 -0.72 -12.00 -3.38
C ILE A 75 -1.66 -13.14 -3.76
N GLU A 76 -1.51 -14.27 -3.08
CA GLU A 76 -2.27 -15.48 -3.32
C GLU A 76 -3.71 -15.40 -2.80
N GLY A 77 -4.54 -16.38 -3.19
CA GLY A 77 -5.94 -16.46 -2.80
C GLY A 77 -6.14 -16.44 -1.27
N ASP A 78 -5.30 -17.16 -0.54
CA ASP A 78 -5.37 -17.24 0.92
C ASP A 78 -5.26 -15.90 1.64
N HIS A 79 -4.47 -14.97 1.08
CA HIS A 79 -4.38 -13.60 1.59
C HIS A 79 -5.66 -12.81 1.32
N LEU A 80 -6.29 -13.05 0.18
CA LEU A 80 -7.55 -12.39 -0.20
C LEU A 80 -8.74 -12.95 0.56
N ASP A 81 -8.77 -14.25 0.82
CA ASP A 81 -9.86 -14.94 1.53
C ASP A 81 -10.02 -14.45 2.98
N GLN A 82 -8.93 -13.96 3.58
CA GLN A 82 -8.99 -13.33 4.90
C GLN A 82 -9.72 -11.97 4.86
N LEU A 83 -9.64 -11.27 3.74
CA LEU A 83 -10.24 -9.93 3.56
C LEU A 83 -11.59 -10.00 2.88
N ILE A 84 -11.76 -10.94 1.96
CA ILE A 84 -12.98 -11.17 1.19
C ILE A 84 -13.41 -12.62 1.40
N PRO A 85 -14.10 -12.92 2.51
CA PRO A 85 -14.69 -14.24 2.73
C PRO A 85 -15.65 -14.56 1.57
N ARG A 86 -15.47 -15.70 0.91
CA ARG A 86 -16.18 -16.12 -0.32
C ARG A 86 -15.65 -15.48 -1.61
N GLY A 87 -14.37 -15.15 -1.67
CA GLY A 87 -13.73 -14.73 -2.91
C GLY A 87 -13.95 -15.69 -4.09
N ASN A 88 -14.17 -16.98 -3.80
CA ASN A 88 -14.46 -18.03 -4.79
C ASN A 88 -15.86 -17.90 -5.42
N GLU A 89 -16.79 -17.16 -4.79
CA GLU A 89 -18.16 -16.94 -5.30
C GLU A 89 -18.23 -15.64 -6.15
N ILE A 90 -17.12 -14.93 -6.28
CA ILE A 90 -17.03 -13.72 -7.10
C ILE A 90 -17.23 -14.12 -8.55
N ASP A 91 -18.16 -13.46 -9.21
CA ASP A 91 -18.38 -13.63 -10.64
C ASP A 91 -17.13 -13.16 -11.42
N GLN A 92 -16.27 -14.12 -11.75
CA GLN A 92 -15.04 -13.87 -12.52
C GLN A 92 -15.32 -13.34 -13.93
N THR A 93 -16.56 -13.38 -14.38
CA THR A 93 -16.98 -12.82 -15.67
C THR A 93 -17.34 -11.34 -15.58
N SER A 94 -17.49 -10.79 -14.36
CA SER A 94 -17.74 -9.37 -14.14
C SER A 94 -16.44 -8.57 -14.17
N GLU A 95 -16.21 -7.81 -15.22
CA GLU A 95 -15.05 -6.90 -15.33
C GLU A 95 -14.94 -5.96 -14.12
N THR A 96 -16.05 -5.50 -13.58
CA THR A 96 -16.08 -4.59 -12.42
C THR A 96 -15.59 -5.28 -11.15
N GLU A 97 -15.97 -6.54 -10.92
CA GLU A 97 -15.53 -7.30 -9.74
C GLU A 97 -14.06 -7.67 -9.88
N GLN A 98 -13.64 -8.08 -11.07
CA GLN A 98 -12.23 -8.37 -11.35
C GLN A 98 -11.35 -7.12 -11.13
N CYS A 99 -11.77 -5.95 -11.61
CA CYS A 99 -11.07 -4.68 -11.35
C CYS A 99 -10.89 -4.41 -9.86
N ARG A 100 -11.89 -4.70 -9.02
CA ARG A 100 -11.79 -4.51 -7.56
C ARG A 100 -10.79 -5.46 -6.92
N ILE A 101 -10.81 -6.72 -7.33
CA ILE A 101 -9.85 -7.72 -6.84
C ILE A 101 -8.43 -7.35 -7.24
N ASP A 102 -8.22 -6.93 -8.47
CA ASP A 102 -6.91 -6.52 -8.97
C ASP A 102 -6.42 -5.24 -8.27
N ALA A 103 -7.33 -4.29 -7.99
CA ALA A 103 -7.03 -3.13 -7.19
C ALA A 103 -6.63 -3.53 -5.76
N LEU A 104 -7.32 -4.49 -5.14
CA LEU A 104 -6.97 -4.99 -3.81
C LEU A 104 -5.60 -5.64 -3.80
N ARG A 105 -5.33 -6.56 -4.73
CA ARG A 105 -4.01 -7.22 -4.88
C ARG A 105 -2.89 -6.21 -5.03
N LYS A 106 -3.08 -5.25 -5.94
CA LYS A 106 -2.12 -4.18 -6.20
C LYS A 106 -1.81 -3.38 -4.92
N ASN A 107 -2.83 -2.99 -4.19
CA ASN A 107 -2.66 -2.17 -2.99
C ASN A 107 -2.05 -2.97 -1.82
N LEU A 108 -2.37 -4.27 -1.70
CA LEU A 108 -1.73 -5.13 -0.71
C LEU A 108 -0.23 -5.32 -1.01
N ALA A 109 0.13 -5.54 -2.26
CA ALA A 109 1.53 -5.65 -2.68
C ALA A 109 2.31 -4.35 -2.42
N GLU A 110 1.71 -3.19 -2.73
CA GLU A 110 2.28 -1.88 -2.43
C GLU A 110 2.48 -1.69 -0.92
N CYS A 111 1.47 -2.01 -0.10
CA CYS A 111 1.58 -1.96 1.35
C CYS A 111 2.68 -2.88 1.88
N GLY A 112 2.77 -4.11 1.39
CA GLY A 112 3.81 -5.06 1.77
C GLY A 112 5.20 -4.51 1.47
N THR A 113 5.39 -3.96 0.27
CA THR A 113 6.64 -3.31 -0.14
C THR A 113 6.99 -2.13 0.77
N VAL A 114 6.05 -1.20 0.97
CA VAL A 114 6.27 -0.01 1.83
C VAL A 114 6.61 -0.43 3.25
N HIS A 115 5.90 -1.42 3.79
CA HIS A 115 6.12 -1.91 5.15
C HIS A 115 7.51 -2.55 5.31
N ALA A 116 7.89 -3.46 4.41
CA ALA A 116 9.18 -4.13 4.46
C ALA A 116 10.35 -3.15 4.33
N VAL A 117 10.25 -2.21 3.38
CA VAL A 117 11.25 -1.15 3.18
C VAL A 117 11.37 -0.25 4.41
N ALA A 118 10.24 0.18 4.97
CA ALA A 118 10.25 1.03 6.16
C ALA A 118 10.87 0.32 7.37
N THR A 119 10.53 -0.94 7.59
CA THR A 119 11.09 -1.76 8.67
C THR A 119 12.60 -1.92 8.50
N TRP A 120 13.04 -2.26 7.28
CA TRP A 120 14.47 -2.40 7.00
C TRP A 120 15.24 -1.10 7.24
N LEU A 121 14.69 0.05 6.79
CA LEU A 121 15.31 1.36 7.03
C LEU A 121 15.38 1.70 8.52
N MET A 122 14.33 1.44 9.29
CA MET A 122 14.36 1.67 10.74
C MET A 122 15.40 0.83 11.46
N GLU A 123 15.67 -0.38 10.96
CA GLU A 123 16.68 -1.27 11.56
C GLU A 123 18.12 -0.97 11.11
N LYS A 124 18.31 -0.63 9.82
CA LYS A 124 19.65 -0.51 9.21
C LYS A 124 20.13 0.92 9.06
N GLU A 125 19.21 1.86 8.94
CA GLU A 125 19.45 3.28 8.74
C GLU A 125 18.70 4.12 9.79
N PRO A 126 19.11 4.07 11.06
CA PRO A 126 18.41 4.80 12.13
C PRO A 126 18.33 6.30 11.82
N ALA A 127 17.18 6.89 12.08
CA ALA A 127 16.88 8.29 11.82
C ALA A 127 16.15 8.94 13.00
N ASP A 128 16.27 10.27 13.11
CA ASP A 128 15.58 11.07 14.14
C ASP A 128 14.07 11.18 13.82
N PHE A 129 13.72 11.05 12.54
CA PHE A 129 12.33 11.14 12.06
C PHE A 129 12.06 10.10 10.98
N THR A 130 10.96 9.38 11.11
CA THR A 130 10.50 8.45 10.06
C THR A 130 9.07 8.78 9.67
N ALA A 131 8.85 9.00 8.38
CA ALA A 131 7.55 9.23 7.78
C ALA A 131 7.21 8.10 6.80
N ILE A 132 6.12 7.38 7.08
CA ILE A 132 5.64 6.27 6.24
C ILE A 132 4.22 6.60 5.79
N TYR A 133 3.94 6.42 4.49
CA TYR A 133 2.60 6.64 3.96
C TYR A 133 2.07 5.38 3.28
N TYR A 134 0.92 4.92 3.74
CA TYR A 134 0.17 3.81 3.17
C TYR A 134 -1.02 4.32 2.37
N ASN A 135 -0.89 4.34 1.05
CA ASN A 135 -1.92 4.83 0.15
C ASN A 135 -3.16 3.92 0.08
N ALA A 136 -2.99 2.65 0.45
CA ALA A 136 -4.03 1.63 0.31
C ALA A 136 -5.30 1.93 1.12
N ILE A 137 -5.20 2.59 2.28
CA ILE A 137 -6.38 2.92 3.10
C ILE A 137 -7.35 3.79 2.31
N ASP A 138 -6.84 4.81 1.65
CA ASP A 138 -7.62 5.72 0.82
C ASP A 138 -8.20 4.98 -0.40
N ILE A 139 -7.35 4.34 -1.19
CA ILE A 139 -7.75 3.68 -2.43
C ILE A 139 -8.75 2.55 -2.17
N ILE A 140 -8.48 1.67 -1.20
CA ILE A 140 -9.37 0.55 -0.87
C ILE A 140 -10.72 1.07 -0.35
N SER A 141 -10.71 2.16 0.41
CA SER A 141 -11.95 2.79 0.86
C SER A 141 -12.82 3.23 -0.33
N HIS A 142 -12.26 3.84 -1.35
CA HIS A 142 -13.00 4.22 -2.55
C HIS A 142 -13.66 3.03 -3.26
N TYR A 143 -13.02 1.87 -3.28
CA TYR A 143 -13.56 0.67 -3.93
C TYR A 143 -14.60 -0.08 -3.07
N PHE A 144 -14.43 -0.09 -1.74
CA PHE A 144 -15.15 -1.02 -0.86
C PHE A 144 -16.10 -0.36 0.15
N MET A 145 -15.93 0.93 0.48
CA MET A 145 -16.85 1.64 1.38
C MET A 145 -18.32 1.58 0.98
N PRO A 146 -18.70 1.61 -0.31
CA PRO A 146 -20.11 1.48 -0.71
C PRO A 146 -20.76 0.17 -0.23
N PHE A 147 -19.96 -0.87 0.03
CA PHE A 147 -20.45 -2.17 0.51
C PHE A 147 -20.45 -2.31 2.04
N HIS A 148 -19.84 -1.36 2.76
CA HIS A 148 -19.77 -1.38 4.22
C HIS A 148 -21.14 -1.07 4.84
N PRO A 149 -21.62 -1.85 5.85
CA PRO A 149 -22.83 -1.50 6.58
C PRO A 149 -22.58 -0.35 7.60
N PRO A 150 -23.56 0.56 7.82
CA PRO A 150 -24.83 0.62 7.11
C PRO A 150 -24.64 1.12 5.67
N ARG A 151 -25.48 0.63 4.74
CA ARG A 151 -25.40 1.07 3.33
C ARG A 151 -25.55 2.59 3.23
N MET A 152 -24.74 3.20 2.39
CA MET A 152 -24.84 4.64 2.13
C MET A 152 -26.16 4.95 1.39
N ASN A 153 -26.91 5.91 1.90
CA ASN A 153 -28.16 6.34 1.27
C ASN A 153 -27.87 6.91 -0.14
N GLY A 154 -28.67 6.46 -1.11
CA GLY A 154 -28.58 6.94 -2.50
C GLY A 154 -27.52 6.25 -3.37
N VAL A 155 -26.81 5.27 -2.84
CA VAL A 155 -25.87 4.45 -3.60
C VAL A 155 -26.55 3.11 -3.92
N ASP A 156 -26.99 2.94 -5.16
CA ASP A 156 -27.51 1.66 -5.66
C ASP A 156 -26.34 0.75 -6.03
N VAL A 157 -25.87 -0.01 -5.07
CA VAL A 157 -24.79 -0.98 -5.27
C VAL A 157 -25.42 -2.36 -5.34
N LYS A 158 -25.29 -3.00 -6.49
CA LYS A 158 -25.58 -4.45 -6.58
C LYS A 158 -24.74 -5.15 -5.50
N PRO A 159 -25.32 -6.10 -4.74
CA PRO A 159 -24.55 -6.83 -3.76
C PRO A 159 -23.30 -7.41 -4.42
N PHE A 160 -22.13 -7.04 -3.95
CA PHE A 160 -20.92 -7.74 -4.27
C PHE A 160 -21.11 -9.19 -3.76
N ALA A 161 -20.89 -10.20 -4.58
CA ALA A 161 -21.21 -11.58 -4.25
C ALA A 161 -20.52 -12.09 -2.95
N GLY A 162 -19.41 -11.44 -2.56
CA GLY A 162 -18.75 -11.61 -1.25
C GLY A 162 -19.31 -10.77 -0.11
N ALA A 163 -20.30 -9.90 -0.34
CA ALA A 163 -20.70 -8.82 0.60
C ALA A 163 -21.70 -9.23 1.69
N ASN A 164 -21.77 -10.47 2.10
CA ASN A 164 -22.12 -10.74 3.50
C ASN A 164 -20.89 -10.49 4.39
N LEU A 165 -20.29 -9.34 4.21
CA LEU A 165 -19.31 -8.74 5.13
C LEU A 165 -20.05 -8.28 6.39
N ALA A 166 -20.70 -9.21 7.09
CA ALA A 166 -20.92 -9.02 8.52
C ALA A 166 -19.51 -8.99 9.13
N PRO A 167 -19.08 -7.87 9.69
CA PRO A 167 -17.66 -7.64 9.92
C PRO A 167 -17.11 -8.58 10.98
N ARG A 168 -16.18 -9.45 10.62
CA ARG A 168 -15.37 -10.20 11.58
C ARG A 168 -14.59 -9.28 12.53
N TRP A 169 -14.40 -8.00 12.21
CA TRP A 169 -13.78 -7.05 13.13
C TRP A 169 -14.63 -6.80 14.40
N ARG A 170 -15.94 -7.00 14.39
CA ARG A 170 -16.75 -6.98 15.64
C ARG A 170 -16.36 -8.09 16.61
N ALA A 171 -15.80 -9.18 16.15
CA ALA A 171 -15.30 -10.24 17.02
C ALA A 171 -13.93 -9.91 17.64
N CYS A 172 -13.19 -8.96 17.08
CA CYS A 172 -11.90 -8.51 17.63
C CYS A 172 -12.04 -7.37 18.66
N LEU A 173 -13.20 -6.68 18.68
CA LEU A 173 -13.54 -5.76 19.75
C LEU A 173 -14.30 -6.57 20.80
N GLY A 174 -13.54 -7.18 21.72
CA GLY A 174 -14.06 -8.03 22.79
C GLY A 174 -15.35 -7.52 23.38
N SER A 175 -16.31 -8.41 23.53
CA SER A 175 -17.49 -8.26 24.38
C SER A 175 -17.03 -7.92 25.79
N SER A 176 -16.88 -6.62 26.06
CA SER A 176 -16.82 -6.13 27.44
C SER A 176 -18.28 -6.01 27.89
N SER A 177 -18.71 -7.01 28.61
CA SER A 177 -19.91 -6.98 29.48
C SER A 177 -19.67 -6.01 30.61
#